data_79edb10fdf4c19d379dd84176a2711c1
#
_entry.id   79edb10fdf4c19d379dd84176a2711c1
#
_cell.length_a   1.000
_cell.length_b   1.000
_cell.length_c   1.000
_cell.angle_alpha   90.00
_cell.angle_beta   90.00
_cell.angle_gamma   90.00
#
_symmetry.space_group_name_H-M   'P 1'
#
loop_
_entity.id
_entity.type
_entity.pdbx_description
1 polymer ?
#
loop_
_entity_poly.entity_id
_entity_poly.type
_entity_poly.pdbx_seq_one_letter_code
_entity_poly.pdbx_strand_id
1 'polypeptide(L)'
;MSVDRQQMLETAERLNQQMADGIPYTWETLEQALSFVTEKRDRGIHGRICYFAAFYHLDAGNQEQCLKYLDESVRCLLGTDQEIHVARVYNMIGIVAHMQNNLSLAMEQYGKALDYTAKYNDKMVHSIVLSNMADAYYLIGVYDRAVQCYRECIREFEKA
;
A
#
# COMPACT_ATOMS: atom_id res chain seq x y z
N MET A 1 20.74 -16.49 -1.24
CA MET A 1 19.79 -15.99 -0.21
C MET A 1 20.01 -16.80 1.07
N SER A 2 20.13 -16.15 2.23
CA SER A 2 20.25 -16.83 3.51
C SER A 2 18.92 -17.50 3.90
N VAL A 3 18.98 -18.57 4.72
CA VAL A 3 17.78 -19.24 5.26
C VAL A 3 16.91 -18.26 6.04
N ASP A 4 17.52 -17.37 6.82
CA ASP A 4 16.83 -16.33 7.58
C ASP A 4 16.04 -15.36 6.67
N ARG A 5 16.66 -14.93 5.58
CA ARG A 5 15.99 -14.02 4.65
C ARG A 5 14.80 -14.70 3.97
N GLN A 6 14.94 -15.97 3.62
CA GLN A 6 13.84 -16.75 3.06
C GLN A 6 12.67 -16.82 4.04
N GLN A 7 12.92 -17.07 5.31
CA GLN A 7 11.88 -17.11 6.35
C GLN A 7 11.23 -15.75 6.55
N MET A 8 11.99 -14.66 6.48
CA MET A 8 11.43 -13.30 6.55
C MET A 8 10.53 -12.99 5.36
N LEU A 9 10.92 -13.37 4.14
CA LEU A 9 10.07 -13.24 2.95
C LEU A 9 8.80 -14.07 3.07
N GLU A 10 8.89 -15.30 3.55
CA GLU A 10 7.72 -16.16 3.78
C GLU A 10 6.76 -15.55 4.81
N THR A 11 7.28 -14.89 5.83
CA THR A 11 6.46 -14.14 6.80
C THR A 11 5.68 -13.03 6.13
N ALA A 12 6.33 -12.22 5.28
CA ALA A 12 5.66 -11.16 4.54
C ALA A 12 4.62 -11.72 3.56
N GLU A 13 4.94 -12.79 2.84
CA GLU A 13 4.01 -13.42 1.89
C GLU A 13 2.80 -14.03 2.61
N ARG A 14 2.99 -14.65 3.77
CA ARG A 14 1.88 -15.17 4.58
C ARG A 14 0.92 -14.06 5.01
N LEU A 15 1.45 -12.92 5.45
CA LEU A 15 0.61 -11.77 5.81
C LEU A 15 -0.09 -11.17 4.59
N ASN A 16 0.58 -11.13 3.45
CA ASN A 16 -0.02 -10.67 2.20
C ASN A 16 -1.17 -11.59 1.76
N GLN A 17 -0.98 -12.91 1.85
CA GLN A 17 -2.01 -13.87 1.53
C GLN A 17 -3.20 -13.76 2.49
N GLN A 18 -2.94 -13.55 3.77
CA GLN A 18 -4.00 -13.33 4.76
C GLN A 18 -4.85 -12.11 4.42
N MET A 19 -4.22 -11.03 3.96
CA MET A 19 -4.92 -9.82 3.47
C MET A 19 -5.76 -10.13 2.24
N ALA A 20 -5.20 -10.85 1.26
CA ALA A 20 -5.89 -11.23 0.03
C ALA A 20 -7.11 -12.13 0.31
N ASP A 21 -7.02 -12.98 1.32
CA ASP A 21 -8.10 -13.87 1.74
C ASP A 21 -9.15 -13.17 2.62
N GLY A 22 -8.95 -11.89 2.93
CA GLY A 22 -9.87 -11.11 3.77
C GLY A 22 -9.88 -11.55 5.23
N ILE A 23 -8.83 -12.21 5.72
CA ILE A 23 -8.71 -12.69 7.09
C ILE A 23 -8.15 -11.56 7.96
N PRO A 24 -8.87 -11.10 9.00
CA PRO A 24 -8.39 -10.03 9.87
C PRO A 24 -7.09 -10.38 10.57
N TYR A 25 -6.22 -9.37 10.73
CA TYR A 25 -5.01 -9.52 11.54
C TYR A 25 -5.33 -9.43 13.03
N THR A 26 -4.55 -10.14 13.84
CA THR A 26 -4.43 -9.87 15.26
C THR A 26 -3.15 -9.06 15.50
N TRP A 27 -3.15 -8.19 16.52
CA TRP A 27 -1.94 -7.44 16.83
C TRP A 27 -0.79 -8.36 17.28
N GLU A 28 -1.11 -9.43 17.98
CA GLU A 28 -0.12 -10.42 18.39
C GLU A 28 0.66 -10.98 17.20
N THR A 29 -0.03 -11.36 16.12
CA THR A 29 0.60 -11.87 14.89
C THR A 29 1.51 -10.82 14.26
N LEU A 30 1.06 -9.57 14.17
CA LEU A 30 1.85 -8.48 13.59
C LEU A 30 3.04 -8.12 14.48
N GLU A 31 2.88 -8.09 15.78
CA GLU A 31 3.96 -7.84 16.73
C GLU A 31 5.05 -8.92 16.65
N GLN A 32 4.68 -10.18 16.54
CA GLN A 32 5.60 -11.28 16.30
C GLN A 32 6.36 -11.11 15.00
N ALA A 33 5.67 -10.72 13.92
CA ALA A 33 6.29 -10.48 12.62
C ALA A 33 7.27 -9.29 12.67
N LEU A 34 6.90 -8.18 13.32
CA LEU A 34 7.75 -7.00 13.50
C LEU A 34 8.99 -7.32 14.36
N SER A 35 8.84 -8.17 15.36
CA SER A 35 9.96 -8.62 16.20
C SER A 35 10.90 -9.55 15.45
N PHE A 36 10.39 -10.39 14.57
CA PHE A 36 11.18 -11.30 13.74
C PHE A 36 11.87 -10.58 12.59
N VAL A 37 11.16 -9.71 11.89
CA VAL A 37 11.68 -8.93 10.76
C VAL A 37 11.91 -7.48 11.20
N THR A 38 13.02 -7.25 11.87
CA THR A 38 13.40 -5.90 12.30
C THR A 38 14.05 -5.13 11.14
N GLU A 39 14.02 -3.81 11.21
CA GLU A 39 14.71 -2.95 10.25
C GLU A 39 16.20 -3.29 10.13
N LYS A 40 16.85 -3.63 11.25
CA LYS A 40 18.27 -4.00 11.29
C LYS A 40 18.56 -5.31 10.56
N ARG A 41 17.63 -6.26 10.60
CA ARG A 41 17.79 -7.55 9.93
C ARG A 41 17.58 -7.47 8.42
N ASP A 42 16.50 -6.83 7.99
CA ASP A 42 16.19 -6.56 6.58
C ASP A 42 15.24 -5.37 6.48
N ARG A 43 15.75 -4.24 6.05
CA ARG A 43 14.99 -2.99 5.98
C ARG A 43 13.80 -3.09 5.02
N GLY A 44 14.01 -3.67 3.84
CA GLY A 44 12.96 -3.77 2.83
C GLY A 44 11.81 -4.66 3.26
N ILE A 45 12.11 -5.86 3.79
CA ILE A 45 11.07 -6.78 4.27
C ILE A 45 10.37 -6.20 5.51
N HIS A 46 11.11 -5.55 6.40
CA HIS A 46 10.51 -4.81 7.53
C HIS A 46 9.49 -3.78 7.04
N GLY A 47 9.81 -3.03 5.99
CA GLY A 47 8.88 -2.08 5.37
C GLY A 47 7.57 -2.72 4.89
N ARG A 48 7.64 -3.94 4.36
CA ARG A 48 6.43 -4.71 4.01
C ARG A 48 5.58 -5.05 5.24
N ILE A 49 6.21 -5.47 6.33
CA ILE A 49 5.49 -5.78 7.58
C ILE A 49 4.81 -4.53 8.14
N CYS A 50 5.50 -3.38 8.11
CA CYS A 50 4.93 -2.09 8.54
C CYS A 50 3.64 -1.74 7.79
N TYR A 51 3.55 -2.06 6.50
CA TYR A 51 2.33 -1.86 5.71
C TYR A 51 1.14 -2.66 6.28
N PHE A 52 1.35 -3.91 6.66
CA PHE A 52 0.30 -4.75 7.26
C PHE A 52 -0.09 -4.24 8.65
N ALA A 53 0.87 -3.76 9.43
CA ALA A 53 0.61 -3.12 10.72
C ALA A 53 -0.22 -1.82 10.55
N ALA A 54 0.09 -1.04 9.51
CA ALA A 54 -0.69 0.15 9.15
C ALA A 54 -2.14 -0.21 8.82
N PHE A 55 -2.34 -1.25 8.02
CA PHE A 55 -3.67 -1.73 7.65
C PHE A 55 -4.48 -2.15 8.89
N TYR A 56 -3.85 -2.86 9.83
CA TYR A 56 -4.49 -3.21 11.11
C TYR A 56 -4.98 -1.98 11.86
N HIS A 57 -4.15 -0.95 11.98
CA HIS A 57 -4.53 0.28 12.67
C HIS A 57 -5.61 1.07 11.93
N LEU A 58 -5.60 1.06 10.60
CA LEU A 58 -6.66 1.68 9.81
C LEU A 58 -8.01 0.99 10.08
N ASP A 59 -8.01 -0.33 10.07
CA ASP A 59 -9.21 -1.15 10.33
C ASP A 59 -9.74 -0.95 11.76
N ALA A 60 -8.82 -0.73 12.71
CA ALA A 60 -9.16 -0.43 14.11
C ALA A 60 -9.60 1.03 14.34
N GLY A 61 -9.61 1.88 13.29
CA GLY A 61 -9.96 3.29 13.39
C GLY A 61 -8.86 4.20 13.94
N ASN A 62 -7.63 3.70 14.06
CA ASN A 62 -6.49 4.47 14.55
C ASN A 62 -5.65 5.02 13.40
N GLN A 63 -6.12 6.12 12.80
CA GLN A 63 -5.46 6.73 11.65
C GLN A 63 -4.07 7.29 11.97
N GLU A 64 -3.83 7.76 13.19
CA GLU A 64 -2.53 8.29 13.58
C GLU A 64 -1.46 7.20 13.57
N GLN A 65 -1.72 6.06 14.19
CA GLN A 65 -0.81 4.92 14.17
C GLN A 65 -0.65 4.34 12.75
N CYS A 66 -1.74 4.30 11.99
CA CYS A 66 -1.69 3.90 10.60
C CYS A 66 -0.67 4.73 9.82
N LEU A 67 -0.76 6.06 9.90
CA LEU A 67 0.15 6.95 9.18
C LEU A 67 1.61 6.81 9.64
N LYS A 68 1.87 6.59 10.93
CA LYS A 68 3.23 6.34 11.43
C LYS A 68 3.84 5.09 10.80
N TYR A 69 3.09 3.99 10.73
CA TYR A 69 3.56 2.76 10.10
C TYR A 69 3.71 2.92 8.58
N LEU A 70 2.84 3.69 7.92
CA LEU A 70 2.97 3.95 6.48
C LEU A 70 4.22 4.78 6.17
N ASP A 71 4.53 5.81 6.97
CA ASP A 71 5.75 6.61 6.80
C ASP A 71 7.01 5.75 6.99
N GLU A 72 7.01 4.90 8.01
CA GLU A 72 8.11 3.95 8.23
C GLU A 72 8.22 2.96 7.06
N SER A 73 7.10 2.46 6.56
CA SER A 73 7.06 1.55 5.42
C SER A 73 7.69 2.18 4.18
N VAL A 74 7.31 3.41 3.82
CA VAL A 74 7.92 4.14 2.69
C VAL A 74 9.42 4.27 2.87
N ARG A 75 9.85 4.76 4.03
CA ARG A 75 11.27 4.97 4.33
C ARG A 75 12.08 3.67 4.21
N CYS A 76 11.51 2.56 4.66
CA CYS A 76 12.19 1.26 4.68
C CYS A 76 12.18 0.57 3.31
N LEU A 77 11.16 0.78 2.49
CA LEU A 77 11.04 0.14 1.17
C LEU A 77 11.92 0.82 0.11
N LEU A 78 12.02 2.15 0.14
CA LEU A 78 12.72 2.91 -0.89
C LEU A 78 14.19 2.49 -1.00
N GLY A 79 14.64 2.25 -2.24
CA GLY A 79 16.02 1.88 -2.53
C GLY A 79 16.38 0.43 -2.19
N THR A 80 15.41 -0.41 -1.84
CA THR A 80 15.62 -1.84 -1.58
C THR A 80 15.05 -2.70 -2.72
N ASP A 81 15.33 -4.00 -2.70
CA ASP A 81 14.73 -4.95 -3.63
C ASP A 81 13.22 -5.19 -3.39
N GLN A 82 12.67 -4.60 -2.32
CA GLN A 82 11.24 -4.62 -1.99
C GLN A 82 10.52 -3.32 -2.40
N GLU A 83 11.17 -2.42 -3.12
CA GLU A 83 10.62 -1.10 -3.50
C GLU A 83 9.33 -1.19 -4.32
N ILE A 84 9.11 -2.28 -5.08
CA ILE A 84 7.86 -2.50 -5.83
C ILE A 84 6.62 -2.36 -4.93
N HIS A 85 6.74 -2.66 -3.65
CA HIS A 85 5.61 -2.60 -2.71
C HIS A 85 5.27 -1.18 -2.26
N VAL A 86 6.11 -0.18 -2.56
CA VAL A 86 5.89 1.20 -2.09
C VAL A 86 4.66 1.85 -2.70
N ALA A 87 4.25 1.45 -3.91
CA ALA A 87 3.04 1.96 -4.55
C ALA A 87 1.79 1.71 -3.70
N ARG A 88 1.68 0.53 -3.10
CA ARG A 88 0.56 0.21 -2.18
C ARG A 88 0.56 1.11 -0.95
N VAL A 89 1.74 1.47 -0.46
CA VAL A 89 1.88 2.33 0.72
C VAL A 89 1.42 3.75 0.39
N TYR A 90 1.87 4.32 -0.71
CA TYR A 90 1.41 5.64 -1.16
C TYR A 90 -0.09 5.66 -1.43
N ASN A 91 -0.63 4.59 -2.04
CA ASN A 91 -2.07 4.47 -2.24
C ASN A 91 -2.83 4.50 -0.91
N MET A 92 -2.36 3.79 0.10
CA MET A 92 -3.00 3.78 1.43
C MET A 92 -2.89 5.15 2.12
N ILE A 93 -1.76 5.84 2.02
CA ILE A 93 -1.65 7.23 2.52
C ILE A 93 -2.68 8.13 1.83
N GLY A 94 -2.86 7.97 0.52
CA GLY A 94 -3.89 8.67 -0.24
C GLY A 94 -5.30 8.36 0.26
N ILE A 95 -5.61 7.10 0.55
CA ILE A 95 -6.90 6.68 1.11
C ILE A 95 -7.14 7.35 2.47
N VAL A 96 -6.15 7.35 3.36
CA VAL A 96 -6.27 7.99 4.68
C VAL A 96 -6.49 9.50 4.52
N ALA A 97 -5.75 10.15 3.64
CA ALA A 97 -5.94 11.58 3.33
C ALA A 97 -7.36 11.86 2.80
N HIS A 98 -7.87 10.99 1.94
CA HIS A 98 -9.24 11.07 1.42
C HIS A 98 -10.27 10.94 2.56
N MET A 99 -10.09 9.97 3.45
CA MET A 99 -10.94 9.82 4.64
C MET A 99 -10.93 11.04 5.56
N GLN A 100 -9.81 11.76 5.60
CA GLN A 100 -9.66 13.03 6.35
C GLN A 100 -10.17 14.24 5.56
N ASN A 101 -10.78 14.02 4.40
CA ASN A 101 -11.25 15.05 3.49
C ASN A 101 -10.14 15.98 2.95
N ASN A 102 -8.90 15.50 2.94
CA ASN A 102 -7.76 16.19 2.34
C ASN A 102 -7.49 15.65 0.93
N LEU A 103 -8.35 16.05 -0.02
CA LEU A 103 -8.31 15.53 -1.39
C LEU A 103 -7.05 15.97 -2.16
N SER A 104 -6.50 17.15 -1.85
CA SER A 104 -5.24 17.60 -2.45
C SER A 104 -4.08 16.68 -2.11
N LEU A 105 -3.94 16.32 -0.83
CA LEU A 105 -2.91 15.37 -0.38
C LEU A 105 -3.19 13.97 -0.94
N ALA A 106 -4.46 13.54 -0.96
CA ALA A 106 -4.83 12.24 -1.53
C ALA A 106 -4.36 12.12 -3.00
N MET A 107 -4.63 13.13 -3.82
CA MET A 107 -4.24 13.15 -5.23
C MET A 107 -2.72 13.16 -5.41
N GLU A 108 -1.99 13.87 -4.56
CA GLU A 108 -0.53 13.86 -4.55
C GLU A 108 0.02 12.45 -4.27
N GLN A 109 -0.52 11.77 -3.27
CA GLN A 109 -0.07 10.43 -2.88
C GLN A 109 -0.45 9.38 -3.94
N TYR A 110 -1.64 9.46 -4.51
CA TYR A 110 -2.01 8.59 -5.65
C TYR A 110 -1.09 8.81 -6.85
N GLY A 111 -0.71 10.05 -7.13
CA GLY A 111 0.26 10.35 -8.19
C GLY A 111 1.62 9.67 -7.96
N LYS A 112 2.13 9.72 -6.74
CA LYS A 112 3.36 8.99 -6.35
C LYS A 112 3.20 7.48 -6.55
N ALA A 113 2.06 6.93 -6.14
CA ALA A 113 1.77 5.51 -6.33
C ALA A 113 1.81 5.13 -7.82
N LEU A 114 1.22 5.94 -8.69
CA LEU A 114 1.23 5.71 -10.13
C LEU A 114 2.64 5.73 -10.72
N ASP A 115 3.52 6.61 -10.24
CA ASP A 115 4.92 6.65 -10.68
C ASP A 115 5.63 5.31 -10.41
N TYR A 116 5.40 4.72 -9.25
CA TYR A 116 6.01 3.43 -8.89
C TYR A 116 5.35 2.25 -9.58
N THR A 117 4.04 2.27 -9.80
CA THR A 117 3.38 1.21 -10.59
C THR A 117 3.87 1.23 -12.04
N ALA A 118 4.13 2.40 -12.61
CA ALA A 118 4.72 2.53 -13.93
C ALA A 118 6.16 2.02 -13.97
N LYS A 119 6.97 2.40 -12.98
CA LYS A 119 8.38 1.96 -12.85
C LYS A 119 8.52 0.45 -12.84
N TYR A 120 7.63 -0.25 -12.13
CA TYR A 120 7.68 -1.70 -11.95
C TYR A 120 6.69 -2.47 -12.82
N ASN A 121 5.93 -1.79 -13.69
CA ASN A 121 4.88 -2.40 -14.51
C ASN A 121 3.86 -3.20 -13.68
N ASP A 122 3.48 -2.68 -12.52
CA ASP A 122 2.52 -3.29 -11.61
C ASP A 122 1.09 -2.88 -12.01
N LYS A 123 0.53 -3.58 -12.98
CA LYS A 123 -0.78 -3.26 -13.57
C LYS A 123 -1.93 -3.40 -12.59
N MET A 124 -1.85 -4.36 -11.68
CA MET A 124 -2.91 -4.60 -10.69
C MET A 124 -3.02 -3.41 -9.73
N VAL A 125 -1.93 -3.02 -9.11
CA VAL A 125 -1.93 -1.87 -8.18
C VAL A 125 -2.20 -0.57 -8.94
N HIS A 126 -1.71 -0.43 -10.17
CA HIS A 126 -2.02 0.72 -11.04
C HIS A 126 -3.53 0.92 -11.20
N SER A 127 -4.26 -0.13 -11.54
CA SER A 127 -5.72 -0.08 -11.69
C SER A 127 -6.44 0.29 -10.38
N ILE A 128 -5.97 -0.24 -9.26
CA ILE A 128 -6.53 0.10 -7.94
C ILE A 128 -6.34 1.59 -7.65
N VAL A 129 -5.16 2.13 -7.90
CA VAL A 129 -4.88 3.56 -7.68
C VAL A 129 -5.72 4.44 -8.58
N LEU A 130 -5.85 4.09 -9.86
CA LEU A 130 -6.73 4.82 -10.80
C LEU A 130 -8.18 4.85 -10.33
N SER A 131 -8.68 3.74 -9.81
CA SER A 131 -10.04 3.66 -9.25
C SER A 131 -10.19 4.64 -8.06
N ASN A 132 -9.23 4.67 -7.15
CA ASN A 132 -9.25 5.60 -6.01
C ASN A 132 -9.16 7.07 -6.46
N MET A 133 -8.36 7.36 -7.47
CA MET A 133 -8.29 8.71 -8.06
C MET A 133 -9.62 9.11 -8.70
N ALA A 134 -10.26 8.18 -9.41
CA ALA A 134 -11.56 8.42 -10.03
C ALA A 134 -12.61 8.78 -8.98
N ASP A 135 -12.65 8.05 -7.87
CA ASP A 135 -13.56 8.34 -6.76
C ASP A 135 -13.29 9.73 -6.17
N ALA A 136 -12.03 10.11 -6.00
CA ALA A 136 -11.68 11.44 -5.51
C ALA A 136 -12.10 12.54 -6.49
N TYR A 137 -11.87 12.38 -7.79
CA TYR A 137 -12.33 13.32 -8.81
C TYR A 137 -13.85 13.44 -8.84
N TYR A 138 -14.54 12.30 -8.72
CA TYR A 138 -16.02 12.30 -8.69
C TYR A 138 -16.55 13.12 -7.52
N LEU A 139 -15.98 12.95 -6.33
CA LEU A 139 -16.43 13.67 -5.13
C LEU A 139 -16.23 15.18 -5.21
N ILE A 140 -15.23 15.66 -5.92
CA ILE A 140 -15.01 17.10 -6.12
C ILE A 140 -15.67 17.63 -7.38
N GLY A 141 -16.47 16.82 -8.08
CA GLY A 141 -17.23 17.23 -9.25
C GLY A 141 -16.43 17.33 -10.56
N VAL A 142 -15.21 16.81 -10.60
CA VAL A 142 -14.36 16.78 -11.82
C VAL A 142 -14.67 15.50 -12.60
N TYR A 143 -15.88 15.42 -13.13
CA TYR A 143 -16.44 14.20 -13.72
C TYR A 143 -15.68 13.71 -14.96
N ASP A 144 -15.18 14.61 -15.80
CA ASP A 144 -14.41 14.21 -17.00
C ASP A 144 -13.15 13.43 -16.63
N ARG A 145 -12.45 13.88 -15.58
CA ARG A 145 -11.27 13.19 -15.06
C ARG A 145 -11.64 11.86 -14.41
N ALA A 146 -12.72 11.82 -13.66
CA ALA A 146 -13.22 10.58 -13.06
C ALA A 146 -13.53 9.54 -14.14
N VAL A 147 -14.25 9.92 -15.19
CA VAL A 147 -14.58 9.03 -16.31
C VAL A 147 -13.32 8.54 -17.02
N GLN A 148 -12.34 9.41 -17.23
CA GLN A 148 -11.08 9.04 -17.87
C GLN A 148 -10.33 7.97 -17.05
N CYS A 149 -10.24 8.16 -15.73
CA CYS A 149 -9.59 7.19 -14.83
C CYS A 149 -10.33 5.84 -14.81
N TYR A 150 -11.66 5.85 -14.72
CA TYR A 150 -12.44 4.61 -14.76
C TYR A 150 -12.28 3.86 -16.09
N ARG A 151 -12.28 4.57 -17.22
CA ARG A 151 -12.07 3.97 -18.53
C ARG A 151 -10.69 3.33 -18.66
N GLU A 152 -9.65 4.00 -18.14
CA GLU A 152 -8.30 3.46 -18.14
C GLU A 152 -8.22 2.20 -17.25
N CYS A 153 -8.83 2.24 -16.07
CA CYS A 153 -8.94 1.11 -15.16
C CYS A 153 -9.60 -0.11 -15.85
N ILE A 154 -10.73 0.11 -16.51
CA ILE A 154 -11.44 -0.96 -17.23
C ILE A 154 -10.56 -1.56 -18.33
N ARG A 155 -9.89 -0.71 -19.12
CA ARG A 155 -8.99 -1.18 -20.19
C ARG A 155 -7.85 -2.06 -19.65
N GLU A 156 -7.29 -1.72 -18.50
CA GLU A 156 -6.24 -2.54 -17.88
C GLU A 156 -6.77 -3.89 -17.40
N PHE A 157 -7.99 -3.93 -16.85
CA PHE A 157 -8.61 -5.19 -16.47
C PHE A 157 -8.97 -6.08 -17.68
N GLU A 158 -9.39 -5.50 -18.80
CA GLU A 158 -9.72 -6.25 -20.02
C GLU A 158 -8.49 -6.89 -20.68
N LYS A 159 -7.29 -6.34 -20.44
CA LYS A 159 -6.02 -6.88 -20.96
C LYS A 159 -5.43 -8.00 -20.09
N ALA A 160 -5.95 -8.20 -18.89
CA ALA A 160 -5.43 -9.18 -17.94
C ALA A 160 -5.89 -10.60 -18.23
#